data_ae7679c58a2e434a2fecca05383e6bcd
#
_entry.id   ae7679c58a2e434a2fecca05383e6bcd
#
_cell.length_a   1.000
_cell.length_b   1.000
_cell.length_c   1.000
_cell.angle_alpha   90.00
_cell.angle_beta   90.00
_cell.angle_gamma   90.00
#
_symmetry.space_group_name_H-M   'P 1'
#
loop_
_entity.id
_entity.type
_entity.pdbx_description
1 polymer ?
#
loop_
_entity_poly.entity_id
_entity_poly.type
_entity_poly.pdbx_seq_one_letter_code
_entity_poly.pdbx_strand_id
1 'polypeptide(L)'
;MVTMQSWMFLGSFERMRERMIERAGIVSMAHIGPRAFDAIGGEVVNVTASVLYNAPLSGEGSYIRLVDVAGSEPKRAALLEAVRNPDCGWFHRADASTFHDIPGSPIAYWASEAMHEAFKNGVSMRSEFDAVVKGTFTGDNNRFLRLWHEVGLGSFNRKWMPYAKGGAFRRWAGNLEYVINWGDDARELKSFPGSGLSPSKYFDRRLFCWSKISSSIASFRFYDAGTFFDDASPAFVVGKNDELRFSRLAFLNSTCAQAMLTLIAPTLNYQAGDMALLPYITSSSNINERIDSLTDCNIDFSKADWDSQETSWDFKRNPLI
;
A
#
# COMPACT_ATOMS: atom_id res chain seq x y z
N MET A 1 -11.07 -28.98 1.39
CA MET A 1 -11.84 -27.92 0.73
C MET A 1 -10.94 -27.20 -0.26
N VAL A 2 -11.42 -26.90 -1.48
CA VAL A 2 -10.68 -26.10 -2.48
C VAL A 2 -11.50 -24.84 -2.75
N THR A 3 -10.89 -23.66 -2.63
CA THR A 3 -11.56 -22.37 -2.73
C THR A 3 -10.66 -21.31 -3.35
N MET A 4 -11.24 -20.15 -3.69
CA MET A 4 -10.47 -18.94 -3.96
C MET A 4 -9.70 -18.53 -2.72
N GLN A 5 -8.44 -18.07 -2.87
CA GLN A 5 -7.62 -17.61 -1.74
C GLN A 5 -8.06 -16.29 -1.11
N SER A 6 -8.96 -15.55 -1.73
CA SER A 6 -9.39 -14.21 -1.30
C SER A 6 -9.88 -14.14 0.15
N TRP A 7 -10.47 -15.23 0.65
CA TRP A 7 -10.91 -15.30 2.05
C TRP A 7 -9.76 -15.21 3.06
N MET A 8 -8.53 -15.55 2.66
CA MET A 8 -7.36 -15.48 3.54
C MET A 8 -6.99 -14.05 3.93
N PHE A 9 -7.36 -13.04 3.11
CA PHE A 9 -6.83 -11.70 3.24
C PHE A 9 -7.89 -10.59 3.21
N LEU A 10 -8.94 -10.70 2.36
CA LEU A 10 -9.86 -9.59 2.16
C LEU A 10 -10.65 -9.26 3.44
N GLY A 11 -10.80 -7.95 3.72
CA GLY A 11 -11.50 -7.45 4.89
C GLY A 11 -12.98 -7.90 4.96
N SER A 12 -13.64 -8.14 3.81
CA SER A 12 -15.00 -8.68 3.76
C SER A 12 -15.12 -10.08 4.39
N PHE A 13 -14.02 -10.82 4.51
CA PHE A 13 -13.98 -12.15 5.13
C PHE A 13 -13.37 -12.16 6.54
N GLU A 14 -13.04 -11.03 7.13
CA GLU A 14 -12.41 -10.91 8.44
C GLU A 14 -13.18 -11.69 9.52
N ARG A 15 -14.49 -11.40 9.69
CA ARG A 15 -15.32 -12.11 10.67
C ARG A 15 -15.42 -13.62 10.43
N MET A 16 -15.31 -14.06 9.18
CA MET A 16 -15.28 -15.48 8.85
C MET A 16 -13.95 -16.09 9.30
N ARG A 17 -12.81 -15.41 9.06
CA ARG A 17 -11.49 -15.87 9.51
C ARG A 17 -11.42 -15.97 11.03
N GLU A 18 -11.84 -14.93 11.75
CA GLU A 18 -11.90 -14.92 13.21
C GLU A 18 -12.65 -16.14 13.76
N ARG A 19 -13.90 -16.36 13.26
CA ARG A 19 -14.70 -17.52 13.67
C ARG A 19 -14.05 -18.86 13.30
N MET A 20 -13.36 -18.93 12.17
CA MET A 20 -12.68 -20.13 11.72
C MET A 20 -11.47 -20.43 12.63
N ILE A 21 -10.69 -19.43 12.99
CA ILE A 21 -9.54 -19.57 13.91
C ILE A 21 -10.02 -19.99 15.31
N GLU A 22 -11.13 -19.41 15.79
CA GLU A 22 -11.68 -19.72 17.11
C GLU A 22 -12.33 -21.11 17.22
N ARG A 23 -12.98 -21.57 16.14
CA ARG A 23 -13.89 -22.74 16.20
C ARG A 23 -13.44 -23.93 15.39
N ALA A 24 -12.51 -23.74 14.48
CA ALA A 24 -12.00 -24.79 13.62
C ALA A 24 -10.48 -24.70 13.54
N GLY A 25 -9.81 -25.84 13.41
CA GLY A 25 -8.36 -25.89 13.23
C GLY A 25 -8.00 -26.00 11.75
N ILE A 26 -7.02 -25.24 11.28
CA ILE A 26 -6.41 -25.46 9.97
C ILE A 26 -5.31 -26.51 10.15
N VAL A 27 -5.62 -27.76 9.81
CA VAL A 27 -4.68 -28.88 9.94
C VAL A 27 -3.56 -28.76 8.89
N SER A 28 -3.96 -28.52 7.64
CA SER A 28 -3.01 -28.28 6.56
C SER A 28 -3.62 -27.41 5.46
N MET A 29 -2.77 -26.68 4.76
CA MET A 29 -3.17 -25.84 3.63
C MET A 29 -2.10 -25.80 2.56
N ALA A 30 -2.50 -26.06 1.31
CA ALA A 30 -1.70 -25.75 0.13
C ALA A 30 -2.18 -24.43 -0.47
N HIS A 31 -1.35 -23.39 -0.37
CA HIS A 31 -1.58 -22.09 -0.98
C HIS A 31 -1.04 -22.12 -2.41
N ILE A 32 -1.92 -22.55 -3.32
CA ILE A 32 -1.56 -22.85 -4.71
C ILE A 32 -1.36 -21.56 -5.52
N GLY A 33 -2.15 -20.51 -5.22
CA GLY A 33 -2.06 -19.22 -5.92
C GLY A 33 -2.58 -19.26 -7.35
N PRO A 34 -2.02 -18.40 -8.24
CA PRO A 34 -2.42 -18.31 -9.63
C PRO A 34 -1.93 -19.53 -10.45
N ARG A 35 -2.50 -19.72 -11.64
CA ARG A 35 -2.08 -20.77 -12.58
C ARG A 35 -2.15 -22.19 -11.98
N ALA A 36 -3.18 -22.44 -11.16
CA ALA A 36 -3.45 -23.73 -10.55
C ALA A 36 -4.03 -24.75 -11.57
N PHE A 37 -4.67 -24.25 -12.62
CA PHE A 37 -5.36 -25.04 -13.65
C PHE A 37 -4.85 -24.63 -15.02
N ASP A 38 -4.39 -25.60 -15.82
CA ASP A 38 -3.86 -25.36 -17.19
C ASP A 38 -4.93 -24.86 -18.17
N ALA A 39 -6.18 -25.23 -17.93
CA ALA A 39 -7.32 -24.78 -18.75
C ALA A 39 -7.76 -23.34 -18.53
N ILE A 40 -7.32 -22.71 -17.45
CA ILE A 40 -7.68 -21.32 -17.09
C ILE A 40 -6.46 -20.44 -17.31
N GLY A 41 -6.48 -19.67 -18.41
CA GLY A 41 -5.41 -18.72 -18.72
C GLY A 41 -5.36 -17.54 -17.74
N GLY A 42 -4.15 -17.04 -17.50
CA GLY A 42 -3.91 -15.84 -16.71
C GLY A 42 -3.88 -16.04 -15.20
N GLU A 43 -3.90 -14.92 -14.47
CA GLU A 43 -3.81 -14.85 -12.99
C GLU A 43 -5.17 -14.58 -12.32
N VAL A 44 -6.27 -14.88 -13.03
CA VAL A 44 -7.63 -14.53 -12.61
C VAL A 44 -8.09 -15.37 -11.43
N VAL A 45 -7.69 -16.65 -11.37
CA VAL A 45 -8.12 -17.60 -10.34
C VAL A 45 -6.95 -17.97 -9.45
N ASN A 46 -6.97 -17.44 -8.23
CA ASN A 46 -5.99 -17.77 -7.20
C ASN A 46 -6.61 -18.74 -6.19
N VAL A 47 -6.00 -19.90 -6.01
CA VAL A 47 -6.59 -21.05 -5.33
C VAL A 47 -5.84 -21.41 -4.04
N THR A 48 -6.59 -21.88 -3.05
CA THR A 48 -6.08 -22.57 -1.88
C THR A 48 -6.84 -23.87 -1.64
N ALA A 49 -6.13 -24.90 -1.20
CA ALA A 49 -6.71 -26.17 -0.76
C ALA A 49 -6.40 -26.38 0.72
N SER A 50 -7.41 -26.57 1.54
CA SER A 50 -7.27 -26.70 3.00
C SER A 50 -7.98 -27.90 3.57
N VAL A 51 -7.38 -28.48 4.61
CA VAL A 51 -7.98 -29.48 5.49
C VAL A 51 -8.27 -28.80 6.83
N LEU A 52 -9.55 -28.76 7.18
CA LEU A 52 -10.03 -28.16 8.41
C LEU A 52 -10.50 -29.25 9.38
N TYR A 53 -10.23 -29.03 10.66
CA TYR A 53 -10.77 -29.82 11.74
C TYR A 53 -11.93 -29.05 12.40
N ASN A 54 -13.06 -29.71 12.63
CA ASN A 54 -14.26 -29.07 13.18
C ASN A 54 -14.21 -28.91 14.70
N ALA A 55 -13.07 -28.49 15.20
CA ALA A 55 -12.83 -28.07 16.58
C ALA A 55 -11.54 -27.25 16.61
N PRO A 56 -11.31 -26.43 17.65
CA PRO A 56 -10.04 -25.75 17.82
C PRO A 56 -8.86 -26.74 17.79
N LEU A 57 -7.81 -26.40 17.04
CA LEU A 57 -6.59 -27.19 17.00
C LEU A 57 -5.60 -26.60 18.01
N SER A 58 -5.10 -27.42 18.91
CA SER A 58 -3.99 -27.06 19.78
C SER A 58 -2.67 -27.34 19.04
N GLY A 59 -1.91 -26.27 18.74
CA GLY A 59 -0.61 -26.37 18.09
C GLY A 59 -0.64 -25.95 16.60
N GLU A 60 0.45 -26.22 15.92
CA GLU A 60 0.72 -25.72 14.59
C GLU A 60 0.04 -26.51 13.48
N GLY A 61 -0.54 -25.79 12.53
CA GLY A 61 -0.92 -26.31 11.23
C GLY A 61 0.27 -26.36 10.27
N SER A 62 0.11 -27.10 9.16
CA SER A 62 1.10 -27.24 8.12
C SER A 62 0.66 -26.47 6.84
N TYR A 63 1.53 -25.61 6.34
CA TYR A 63 1.22 -24.74 5.20
C TYR A 63 2.29 -24.88 4.11
N ILE A 64 1.85 -25.06 2.87
CA ILE A 64 2.75 -25.18 1.71
C ILE A 64 2.47 -24.00 0.78
N ARG A 65 3.49 -23.14 0.56
CA ARG A 65 3.38 -21.94 -0.26
C ARG A 65 3.87 -22.18 -1.68
N LEU A 66 2.94 -22.21 -2.66
CA LEU A 66 3.23 -22.49 -4.06
C LEU A 66 2.90 -21.32 -4.99
N VAL A 67 2.65 -20.13 -4.44
CA VAL A 67 2.20 -18.96 -5.22
C VAL A 67 3.23 -18.50 -6.25
N ASP A 68 4.51 -18.67 -5.95
CA ASP A 68 5.64 -18.24 -6.77
C ASP A 68 6.08 -19.31 -7.80
N VAL A 69 5.50 -20.50 -7.74
CA VAL A 69 5.76 -21.59 -8.67
C VAL A 69 4.80 -21.50 -9.86
N ALA A 70 5.31 -21.46 -11.08
CA ALA A 70 4.49 -21.35 -12.30
C ALA A 70 4.18 -22.73 -12.91
N GLY A 71 2.90 -22.96 -13.24
CA GLY A 71 2.43 -24.18 -13.92
C GLY A 71 2.00 -25.31 -12.98
N SER A 72 1.06 -26.15 -13.45
CA SER A 72 0.44 -27.22 -12.65
C SER A 72 1.42 -28.32 -12.26
N GLU A 73 2.23 -28.84 -13.19
CA GLU A 73 3.22 -29.88 -12.90
C GLU A 73 4.35 -29.45 -11.99
N PRO A 74 5.00 -28.25 -12.17
CA PRO A 74 5.96 -27.75 -11.18
C PRO A 74 5.35 -27.57 -9.80
N LYS A 75 4.11 -27.07 -9.67
CA LYS A 75 3.41 -26.96 -8.39
C LYS A 75 3.19 -28.32 -7.75
N ARG A 76 2.79 -29.33 -8.54
CA ARG A 76 2.64 -30.71 -8.07
C ARG A 76 3.97 -31.26 -7.54
N ALA A 77 5.05 -31.07 -8.28
CA ALA A 77 6.39 -31.52 -7.86
C ALA A 77 6.82 -30.84 -6.57
N ALA A 78 6.67 -29.51 -6.46
CA ALA A 78 7.00 -28.74 -5.26
C ALA A 78 6.13 -29.14 -4.05
N LEU A 79 4.83 -29.44 -4.25
CA LEU A 79 3.96 -29.97 -3.22
C LEU A 79 4.48 -31.29 -2.66
N LEU A 80 4.81 -32.24 -3.55
CA LEU A 80 5.32 -33.56 -3.16
C LEU A 80 6.70 -33.46 -2.47
N GLU A 81 7.53 -32.53 -2.89
CA GLU A 81 8.80 -32.24 -2.24
C GLU A 81 8.57 -31.71 -0.81
N ALA A 82 7.70 -30.71 -0.62
CA ALA A 82 7.38 -30.17 0.70
C ALA A 82 6.87 -31.23 1.69
N VAL A 83 6.10 -32.20 1.21
CA VAL A 83 5.62 -33.31 2.06
C VAL A 83 6.77 -34.24 2.49
N ARG A 84 7.80 -34.39 1.66
CA ARG A 84 8.96 -35.26 1.94
C ARG A 84 10.07 -34.53 2.69
N ASN A 85 10.23 -33.26 2.46
CA ASN A 85 11.28 -32.41 2.99
C ASN A 85 10.69 -31.09 3.54
N PRO A 86 10.33 -31.03 4.81
CA PRO A 86 9.82 -29.80 5.43
C PRO A 86 10.80 -28.62 5.42
N ASP A 87 12.08 -28.86 5.14
CA ASP A 87 13.13 -27.81 5.08
C ASP A 87 13.28 -27.22 3.66
N CYS A 88 12.36 -27.48 2.73
CA CYS A 88 12.43 -27.02 1.35
C CYS A 88 12.26 -25.50 1.15
N GLY A 89 11.99 -24.74 2.19
CA GLY A 89 11.87 -23.27 2.14
C GLY A 89 10.47 -22.73 1.80
N TRP A 90 9.55 -23.55 1.27
CA TRP A 90 8.14 -23.21 1.02
C TRP A 90 7.15 -24.03 1.85
N PHE A 91 7.64 -24.81 2.79
CA PHE A 91 6.87 -25.43 3.85
C PHE A 91 6.96 -24.60 5.12
N HIS A 92 5.81 -24.32 5.73
CA HIS A 92 5.72 -23.50 6.94
C HIS A 92 4.90 -24.22 8.01
N ARG A 93 5.21 -23.96 9.27
CA ARG A 93 4.38 -24.30 10.42
C ARG A 93 3.97 -23.01 11.10
N ALA A 94 2.71 -22.90 11.47
CA ALA A 94 2.21 -21.77 12.21
C ALA A 94 1.05 -22.17 13.12
N ASP A 95 1.01 -21.60 14.29
CA ASP A 95 -0.16 -21.67 15.16
C ASP A 95 -1.19 -20.64 14.67
N ALA A 96 -2.41 -21.09 14.39
CA ALA A 96 -3.45 -20.23 13.87
C ALA A 96 -3.83 -19.08 14.83
N SER A 97 -3.57 -19.21 16.13
CA SER A 97 -3.81 -18.15 17.11
C SER A 97 -2.96 -16.89 16.84
N THR A 98 -1.77 -17.05 16.25
CA THR A 98 -0.88 -15.93 15.92
C THR A 98 -1.41 -15.03 14.80
N PHE A 99 -2.37 -15.51 13.99
CA PHE A 99 -2.96 -14.70 12.93
C PHE A 99 -3.77 -13.52 13.49
N HIS A 100 -4.22 -13.58 14.74
CA HIS A 100 -4.87 -12.45 15.42
C HIS A 100 -3.91 -11.29 15.74
N ASP A 101 -2.61 -11.51 15.74
CA ASP A 101 -1.61 -10.46 15.98
C ASP A 101 -1.61 -9.41 14.88
N ILE A 102 -2.03 -9.80 13.67
CA ILE A 102 -2.06 -8.93 12.48
C ILE A 102 -3.50 -8.43 12.28
N PRO A 103 -3.71 -7.12 12.11
CA PRO A 103 -5.03 -6.55 11.89
C PRO A 103 -5.78 -7.21 10.72
N GLY A 104 -7.05 -7.56 10.96
CA GLY A 104 -7.87 -8.30 10.01
C GLY A 104 -7.66 -9.81 10.02
N SER A 105 -6.79 -10.31 10.89
CA SER A 105 -6.49 -11.75 11.07
C SER A 105 -6.20 -12.48 9.76
N PRO A 106 -5.33 -11.96 8.86
CA PRO A 106 -5.01 -12.65 7.62
C PRO A 106 -4.35 -14.00 7.93
N ILE A 107 -4.56 -14.99 7.06
CA ILE A 107 -3.91 -16.30 7.21
C ILE A 107 -2.46 -16.18 6.70
N ALA A 108 -1.66 -15.43 7.44
CA ALA A 108 -0.29 -15.04 7.07
C ALA A 108 0.75 -15.99 7.69
N TYR A 109 0.61 -17.28 7.46
CA TYR A 109 1.44 -18.37 8.02
C TYR A 109 2.94 -18.25 7.69
N TRP A 110 3.33 -17.36 6.76
CA TRP A 110 4.73 -17.09 6.40
C TRP A 110 5.32 -15.88 7.15
N ALA A 111 4.51 -15.20 7.99
CA ALA A 111 5.00 -14.09 8.78
C ALA A 111 6.03 -14.56 9.80
N SER A 112 7.14 -13.84 9.93
CA SER A 112 8.14 -14.12 10.93
C SER A 112 7.69 -13.65 12.32
N GLU A 113 8.27 -14.21 13.37
CA GLU A 113 8.04 -13.76 14.75
C GLU A 113 8.29 -12.25 14.91
N ALA A 114 9.34 -11.72 14.28
CA ALA A 114 9.63 -10.29 14.29
C ALA A 114 8.52 -9.44 13.64
N MET A 115 7.82 -9.96 12.63
CA MET A 115 6.66 -9.29 12.06
C MET A 115 5.46 -9.30 13.01
N HIS A 116 5.18 -10.44 13.66
CA HIS A 116 4.12 -10.52 14.68
C HIS A 116 4.41 -9.55 15.85
N GLU A 117 5.63 -9.53 16.35
CA GLU A 117 6.05 -8.59 17.38
C GLU A 117 5.94 -7.12 16.94
N ALA A 118 6.25 -6.82 15.69
CA ALA A 118 6.08 -5.48 15.13
C ALA A 118 4.60 -5.05 15.14
N PHE A 119 3.67 -5.92 14.75
CA PHE A 119 2.23 -5.62 14.80
C PHE A 119 1.69 -5.52 16.24
N LYS A 120 2.21 -6.30 17.18
CA LYS A 120 1.81 -6.23 18.60
C LYS A 120 2.29 -4.96 19.29
N ASN A 121 3.54 -4.57 19.05
CA ASN A 121 4.23 -3.55 19.84
C ASN A 121 4.39 -2.21 19.08
N GLY A 122 4.21 -2.21 17.76
CA GLY A 122 4.31 -1.02 16.93
C GLY A 122 3.08 -0.13 17.08
N VAL A 123 3.31 1.16 16.88
CA VAL A 123 2.23 2.16 16.84
C VAL A 123 1.64 2.19 15.44
N SER A 124 0.31 2.12 15.32
CA SER A 124 -0.33 2.20 14.01
C SER A 124 0.03 3.51 13.30
N MET A 125 0.39 3.44 12.01
CA MET A 125 0.67 4.63 11.19
C MET A 125 -0.50 5.62 11.20
N ARG A 126 -1.73 5.16 11.44
CA ARG A 126 -2.89 6.03 11.60
C ARG A 126 -2.71 7.06 12.71
N SER A 127 -2.11 6.68 13.84
CA SER A 127 -1.93 7.57 15.00
C SER A 127 -0.74 8.52 14.86
N GLU A 128 0.11 8.28 13.87
CA GLU A 128 1.26 9.13 13.55
C GLU A 128 0.91 10.33 12.63
N PHE A 129 -0.35 10.41 12.18
CA PHE A 129 -0.83 11.44 11.26
C PHE A 129 -2.22 11.94 11.64
N ASP A 130 -2.56 13.17 11.26
CA ASP A 130 -3.90 13.74 11.44
C ASP A 130 -4.98 12.90 10.76
N ALA A 131 -4.66 12.39 9.57
CA ALA A 131 -5.56 11.56 8.80
C ALA A 131 -4.81 10.65 7.82
N VAL A 132 -5.44 9.53 7.50
CA VAL A 132 -5.04 8.65 6.39
C VAL A 132 -6.27 8.51 5.50
N VAL A 133 -6.26 9.18 4.36
CA VAL A 133 -7.48 9.40 3.58
C VAL A 133 -7.26 9.27 2.08
N LYS A 134 -8.33 8.91 1.39
CA LYS A 134 -8.41 9.02 -0.06
C LYS A 134 -8.68 10.47 -0.47
N GLY A 135 -8.19 10.83 -1.64
CA GLY A 135 -8.31 12.17 -2.17
C GLY A 135 -9.63 12.46 -2.89
N THR A 136 -9.62 13.55 -3.63
CA THR A 136 -10.72 14.00 -4.47
C THR A 136 -10.75 13.19 -5.75
N PHE A 137 -11.92 12.77 -6.20
CA PHE A 137 -12.13 12.30 -7.57
C PHE A 137 -13.08 13.23 -8.32
N THR A 138 -12.76 13.49 -9.58
CA THR A 138 -13.43 14.53 -10.36
C THR A 138 -14.74 14.07 -11.00
N GLY A 139 -14.91 12.75 -11.20
CA GLY A 139 -15.98 12.19 -12.02
C GLY A 139 -15.77 12.38 -13.52
N ASP A 140 -15.02 13.42 -13.92
CA ASP A 140 -14.62 13.71 -15.31
C ASP A 140 -13.24 14.41 -15.35
N ASN A 141 -12.20 13.60 -15.56
CA ASN A 141 -10.84 14.11 -15.58
C ASN A 141 -10.59 15.07 -16.76
N ASN A 142 -11.18 14.82 -17.92
CA ASN A 142 -10.99 15.66 -19.10
C ASN A 142 -11.57 17.06 -18.89
N ARG A 143 -12.59 17.19 -18.08
CA ARG A 143 -13.20 18.47 -17.74
C ARG A 143 -12.42 19.23 -16.68
N PHE A 144 -11.99 18.55 -15.62
CA PHE A 144 -11.49 19.19 -14.40
C PHE A 144 -9.97 19.13 -14.21
N LEU A 145 -9.24 18.31 -14.99
CA LEU A 145 -7.79 18.22 -14.91
C LEU A 145 -7.13 18.73 -16.18
N ARG A 146 -5.93 19.27 -16.01
CA ARG A 146 -5.00 19.63 -17.11
C ARG A 146 -3.59 19.21 -16.69
N LEU A 147 -2.73 19.05 -17.69
CA LEU A 147 -1.30 19.09 -17.44
C LEU A 147 -0.92 20.55 -17.13
N TRP A 148 0.06 20.75 -16.28
CA TRP A 148 0.42 22.08 -15.80
C TRP A 148 0.74 23.06 -16.95
N HIS A 149 1.37 22.58 -18.02
CA HIS A 149 1.75 23.38 -19.18
C HIS A 149 0.58 23.73 -20.13
N GLU A 150 -0.60 23.11 -19.94
CA GLU A 150 -1.80 23.44 -20.72
C GLU A 150 -2.54 24.66 -20.16
N VAL A 151 -2.11 25.18 -19.01
CA VAL A 151 -2.76 26.31 -18.34
C VAL A 151 -1.86 27.55 -18.33
N GLY A 152 -2.46 28.74 -18.45
CA GLY A 152 -1.70 29.98 -18.38
C GLY A 152 -1.11 30.22 -16.98
N LEU A 153 0.15 30.67 -16.92
CA LEU A 153 0.86 30.94 -15.67
C LEU A 153 0.09 31.85 -14.69
N GLY A 154 -0.66 32.83 -15.21
CA GLY A 154 -1.47 33.73 -14.37
C GLY A 154 -2.66 33.06 -13.68
N SER A 155 -3.05 31.84 -14.11
CA SER A 155 -4.14 31.05 -13.50
C SER A 155 -3.64 29.94 -12.58
N PHE A 156 -2.33 29.64 -12.60
CA PHE A 156 -1.68 28.66 -11.73
C PHE A 156 -1.69 29.17 -10.28
N ASN A 157 -1.96 28.27 -9.31
CA ASN A 157 -2.16 28.59 -7.89
C ASN A 157 -3.32 29.58 -7.60
N ARG A 158 -4.23 29.76 -8.55
CA ARG A 158 -5.46 30.57 -8.39
C ARG A 158 -6.70 29.78 -8.79
N LYS A 159 -6.84 29.51 -10.09
CA LYS A 159 -7.90 28.67 -10.64
C LYS A 159 -7.44 27.22 -10.76
N TRP A 160 -6.19 27.02 -11.17
CA TRP A 160 -5.59 25.71 -11.38
C TRP A 160 -4.58 25.41 -10.27
N MET A 161 -4.90 24.41 -9.46
CA MET A 161 -4.13 24.06 -8.28
C MET A 161 -3.36 22.77 -8.50
N PRO A 162 -2.12 22.64 -7.96
CA PRO A 162 -1.35 21.41 -8.03
C PRO A 162 -2.13 20.19 -7.58
N TYR A 163 -2.03 19.09 -8.33
CA TYR A 163 -2.83 17.90 -8.10
C TYR A 163 -2.03 16.61 -8.22
N ALA A 164 -1.81 15.93 -7.11
CA ALA A 164 -1.14 14.63 -7.06
C ALA A 164 -2.11 13.52 -7.50
N LYS A 165 -1.91 12.97 -8.70
CA LYS A 165 -2.78 11.96 -9.32
C LYS A 165 -2.27 10.52 -9.15
N GLY A 166 -1.17 10.29 -8.47
CA GLY A 166 -0.48 9.02 -8.43
C GLY A 166 0.54 8.93 -9.57
N GLY A 167 0.52 7.85 -10.35
CA GLY A 167 1.42 7.67 -11.48
C GLY A 167 2.42 6.53 -11.30
N ALA A 168 3.48 6.52 -12.10
CA ALA A 168 4.51 5.50 -12.11
C ALA A 168 5.23 5.35 -10.76
N PHE A 169 5.95 4.23 -10.59
CA PHE A 169 6.78 4.02 -9.41
C PHE A 169 7.81 5.14 -9.27
N ARG A 170 7.72 5.89 -8.18
CA ARG A 170 8.70 6.91 -7.78
C ARG A 170 8.63 7.09 -6.27
N ARG A 171 9.76 7.07 -5.61
CA ARG A 171 9.90 7.34 -4.18
C ARG A 171 10.29 8.80 -3.93
N TRP A 172 10.05 9.28 -2.75
CA TRP A 172 10.49 10.54 -2.14
C TRP A 172 9.81 11.79 -2.69
N ALA A 173 9.87 12.10 -3.98
CA ALA A 173 9.25 13.26 -4.62
C ALA A 173 8.97 13.01 -6.11
N GLY A 174 8.19 13.88 -6.78
CA GLY A 174 7.85 13.83 -8.19
C GLY A 174 6.40 13.37 -8.48
N ASN A 175 6.08 13.02 -9.72
CA ASN A 175 4.73 12.69 -10.19
C ASN A 175 3.70 13.80 -9.97
N LEU A 176 4.09 15.06 -10.14
CA LEU A 176 3.23 16.22 -9.96
C LEU A 176 3.09 16.96 -11.28
N GLU A 177 2.35 16.37 -12.23
CA GLU A 177 2.16 16.87 -13.61
C GLU A 177 0.82 17.57 -13.80
N TYR A 178 -0.15 17.24 -12.92
CA TYR A 178 -1.54 17.67 -13.08
C TYR A 178 -1.86 18.88 -12.21
N VAL A 179 -2.82 19.65 -12.73
CA VAL A 179 -3.51 20.69 -11.99
C VAL A 179 -5.02 20.45 -12.06
N ILE A 180 -5.73 20.77 -10.98
CA ILE A 180 -7.18 20.65 -10.86
C ILE A 180 -7.84 22.02 -10.95
N ASN A 181 -8.98 22.11 -11.63
CA ASN A 181 -9.80 23.32 -11.66
C ASN A 181 -10.46 23.56 -10.29
N TRP A 182 -9.92 24.52 -9.55
CA TRP A 182 -10.45 24.94 -8.24
C TRP A 182 -11.04 26.36 -8.28
N GLY A 183 -11.38 26.85 -9.48
CA GLY A 183 -11.97 28.18 -9.66
C GLY A 183 -13.24 28.37 -8.83
N ASP A 184 -13.41 29.56 -8.26
CA ASP A 184 -14.56 29.91 -7.41
C ASP A 184 -14.79 28.90 -6.27
N ASP A 185 -13.72 28.50 -5.58
CA ASP A 185 -13.71 27.48 -4.52
C ASP A 185 -14.32 26.14 -5.02
N ALA A 186 -13.89 25.70 -6.19
CA ALA A 186 -14.34 24.47 -6.85
C ALA A 186 -15.86 24.38 -7.07
N ARG A 187 -16.55 25.50 -7.25
CA ARG A 187 -18.01 25.53 -7.38
C ARG A 187 -18.51 24.60 -8.48
N GLU A 188 -17.84 24.58 -9.64
CA GLU A 188 -18.22 23.71 -10.75
C GLU A 188 -18.03 22.23 -10.40
N LEU A 189 -16.89 21.87 -9.81
CA LEU A 189 -16.59 20.51 -9.39
C LEU A 189 -17.54 20.04 -8.27
N LYS A 190 -17.85 20.90 -7.29
CA LYS A 190 -18.79 20.61 -6.18
C LYS A 190 -20.21 20.30 -6.68
N SER A 191 -20.62 20.95 -7.77
CA SER A 191 -21.93 20.75 -8.36
C SER A 191 -22.00 19.61 -9.38
N PHE A 192 -20.86 19.03 -9.76
CA PHE A 192 -20.80 18.00 -10.81
C PHE A 192 -21.26 16.64 -10.26
N PRO A 193 -22.27 16.00 -10.87
CA PRO A 193 -22.74 14.69 -10.45
C PRO A 193 -21.62 13.64 -10.61
N GLY A 194 -21.39 12.85 -9.56
CA GLY A 194 -20.37 11.81 -9.57
C GLY A 194 -18.98 12.28 -9.12
N SER A 195 -18.77 13.57 -8.85
CA SER A 195 -17.54 14.02 -8.17
C SER A 195 -17.59 13.69 -6.66
N GLY A 196 -16.43 13.53 -6.06
CA GLY A 196 -16.30 13.36 -4.62
C GLY A 196 -15.09 14.11 -4.11
N LEU A 197 -15.30 15.11 -3.27
CA LEU A 197 -14.24 15.97 -2.79
C LEU A 197 -13.69 15.46 -1.46
N SER A 198 -12.37 15.31 -1.42
CA SER A 198 -11.65 15.26 -0.16
C SER A 198 -11.80 16.62 0.55
N PRO A 199 -11.87 16.66 1.89
CA PRO A 199 -12.01 17.92 2.59
C PRO A 199 -10.90 18.91 2.21
N SER A 200 -11.29 20.12 1.78
CA SER A 200 -10.37 21.22 1.44
C SER A 200 -9.46 21.63 2.60
N LYS A 201 -9.81 21.25 3.84
CA LYS A 201 -8.98 21.47 5.04
C LYS A 201 -7.60 20.82 4.99
N TYR A 202 -7.37 19.91 4.04
CA TYR A 202 -6.06 19.26 3.88
C TYR A 202 -5.15 19.97 2.88
N PHE A 203 -5.64 20.98 2.18
CA PHE A 203 -4.84 21.73 1.19
C PHE A 203 -3.66 22.49 1.82
N ASP A 204 -3.81 23.00 3.03
CA ASP A 204 -2.76 23.67 3.79
C ASP A 204 -1.82 22.72 4.57
N ARG A 205 -1.81 21.45 4.20
CA ARG A 205 -1.08 20.38 4.90
C ARG A 205 -0.01 19.75 4.03
N ARG A 206 1.04 19.29 4.67
CA ARG A 206 2.04 18.41 4.06
C ARG A 206 1.51 17.00 3.96
N LEU A 207 1.89 16.29 2.89
CA LEU A 207 1.31 15.01 2.55
C LEU A 207 2.39 13.98 2.25
N PHE A 208 2.18 12.73 2.67
CA PHE A 208 2.87 11.57 2.13
C PHE A 208 1.88 10.77 1.29
N CYS A 209 1.98 10.89 -0.02
CA CYS A 209 1.07 10.22 -0.95
C CYS A 209 1.69 8.97 -1.57
N TRP A 210 0.83 8.06 -2.01
CA TRP A 210 1.23 6.88 -2.77
C TRP A 210 0.30 6.64 -3.95
N SER A 211 0.71 5.78 -4.90
CA SER A 211 -0.20 5.33 -5.96
C SER A 211 -1.05 4.18 -5.44
N LYS A 212 -2.37 4.34 -5.44
CA LYS A 212 -3.35 3.36 -4.91
C LYS A 212 -3.26 2.01 -5.62
N ILE A 213 -3.01 2.03 -6.91
CA ILE A 213 -2.82 0.82 -7.73
C ILE A 213 -1.39 0.84 -8.27
N SER A 214 -0.67 -0.25 -8.07
CA SER A 214 0.69 -0.41 -8.58
C SER A 214 0.92 -1.86 -8.99
N SER A 215 1.53 -2.07 -10.14
CA SER A 215 2.03 -3.38 -10.58
C SER A 215 3.36 -3.76 -9.93
N SER A 216 3.91 -2.89 -9.10
CA SER A 216 5.14 -3.03 -8.35
C SER A 216 4.87 -2.84 -6.85
N ILE A 217 5.92 -2.66 -6.07
CA ILE A 217 5.83 -2.31 -4.66
C ILE A 217 5.24 -0.91 -4.46
N ALA A 218 4.69 -0.65 -3.28
CA ALA A 218 4.22 0.68 -2.91
C ALA A 218 5.39 1.67 -2.87
N SER A 219 5.13 2.92 -3.30
CA SER A 219 6.11 4.00 -3.26
C SER A 219 5.47 5.28 -2.75
N PHE A 220 6.14 5.91 -1.81
CA PHE A 220 5.61 7.07 -1.10
C PHE A 220 6.41 8.32 -1.44
N ARG A 221 5.69 9.43 -1.63
CA ARG A 221 6.21 10.72 -2.05
C ARG A 221 5.73 11.80 -1.09
N PHE A 222 6.63 12.73 -0.80
CA PHE A 222 6.35 13.92 -0.05
C PHE A 222 5.82 15.02 -0.98
N TYR A 223 4.77 15.71 -0.54
CA TYR A 223 4.27 16.94 -1.15
C TYR A 223 4.10 18.02 -0.10
N ASP A 224 4.54 19.22 -0.44
CA ASP A 224 4.34 20.41 0.40
C ASP A 224 2.87 20.83 0.45
N ALA A 225 2.54 21.69 1.41
CA ALA A 225 1.25 22.34 1.50
C ALA A 225 0.93 23.09 0.20
N GLY A 226 -0.32 23.12 -0.18
CA GLY A 226 -0.77 23.69 -1.44
C GLY A 226 -1.06 22.66 -2.54
N THR A 227 -0.88 21.37 -2.24
CA THR A 227 -1.13 20.28 -3.19
C THR A 227 -2.43 19.54 -2.86
N PHE A 228 -3.35 19.47 -3.81
CA PHE A 228 -4.49 18.56 -3.76
C PHE A 228 -4.09 17.15 -4.19
N PHE A 229 -4.89 16.14 -3.85
CA PHE A 229 -4.58 14.75 -4.18
C PHE A 229 -5.83 13.97 -4.61
N ASP A 230 -5.61 12.99 -5.47
CA ASP A 230 -6.62 12.14 -6.12
C ASP A 230 -6.99 10.94 -5.25
N ASP A 231 -8.17 10.35 -5.46
CA ASP A 231 -8.53 9.03 -4.93
C ASP A 231 -7.53 7.94 -5.36
N ALA A 232 -6.92 8.08 -6.55
CA ALA A 232 -5.84 7.22 -7.01
C ALA A 232 -4.47 7.54 -6.38
N SER A 233 -4.37 8.61 -5.59
CA SER A 233 -3.20 9.01 -4.82
C SER A 233 -3.57 9.35 -3.38
N PRO A 234 -3.98 8.38 -2.57
CA PRO A 234 -4.31 8.61 -1.17
C PRO A 234 -3.13 9.20 -0.39
N ALA A 235 -3.42 9.77 0.78
CA ALA A 235 -2.42 10.50 1.57
C ALA A 235 -2.47 10.16 3.06
N PHE A 236 -1.28 10.13 3.67
CA PHE A 236 -1.06 10.43 5.07
C PHE A 236 -0.95 11.96 5.20
N VAL A 237 -1.80 12.56 6.01
CA VAL A 237 -1.86 14.01 6.23
C VAL A 237 -1.10 14.36 7.49
N VAL A 238 -0.04 15.16 7.36
CA VAL A 238 0.76 15.62 8.49
C VAL A 238 -0.03 16.64 9.30
N GLY A 239 0.03 16.56 10.63
CA GLY A 239 -0.63 17.50 11.53
C GLY A 239 -0.17 18.94 11.33
N LYS A 240 -1.07 19.91 11.52
CA LYS A 240 -0.77 21.33 11.25
C LYS A 240 0.35 21.87 12.12
N ASN A 241 0.39 21.42 13.37
CA ASN A 241 1.36 21.83 14.37
C ASN A 241 2.42 20.74 14.63
N ASP A 242 2.36 19.64 13.87
CA ASP A 242 3.30 18.54 14.06
C ASP A 242 4.63 18.89 13.40
N GLU A 243 5.69 18.56 14.09
CA GLU A 243 7.01 18.52 13.49
C GLU A 243 7.03 17.52 12.34
N LEU A 244 7.48 17.95 11.17
CA LEU A 244 7.61 17.08 10.02
C LEU A 244 8.76 16.08 10.26
N ARG A 245 8.41 14.81 10.43
CA ARG A 245 9.38 13.73 10.64
C ARG A 245 9.46 12.85 9.41
N PHE A 246 10.51 13.02 8.67
CA PHE A 246 10.76 12.23 7.46
C PHE A 246 11.12 10.77 7.74
N SER A 247 11.46 10.40 8.97
CA SER A 247 11.64 9.00 9.38
C SER A 247 10.41 8.14 9.11
N ARG A 248 9.20 8.73 9.17
CA ARG A 248 7.97 8.04 8.78
C ARG A 248 7.91 7.74 7.28
N LEU A 249 8.35 8.70 6.44
CA LEU A 249 8.44 8.50 4.99
C LEU A 249 9.53 7.48 4.64
N ALA A 250 10.64 7.50 5.36
CA ALA A 250 11.71 6.51 5.24
C ALA A 250 11.19 5.11 5.55
N PHE A 251 10.49 4.93 6.67
CA PHE A 251 9.86 3.67 7.03
C PHE A 251 8.91 3.19 5.93
N LEU A 252 7.98 4.03 5.46
CA LEU A 252 7.03 3.69 4.41
C LEU A 252 7.71 3.22 3.12
N ASN A 253 8.86 3.78 2.77
CA ASN A 253 9.67 3.40 1.61
C ASN A 253 10.65 2.25 1.88
N SER A 254 10.72 1.72 3.11
CA SER A 254 11.64 0.66 3.50
C SER A 254 11.20 -0.73 3.03
N THR A 255 12.14 -1.66 2.97
CA THR A 255 11.86 -3.08 2.71
C THR A 255 11.04 -3.72 3.83
N CYS A 256 11.19 -3.25 5.07
CA CYS A 256 10.38 -3.72 6.21
C CYS A 256 8.89 -3.39 6.01
N ALA A 257 8.56 -2.13 5.67
CA ALA A 257 7.17 -1.75 5.41
C ALA A 257 6.60 -2.52 4.21
N GLN A 258 7.39 -2.73 3.14
CA GLN A 258 6.95 -3.53 1.99
C GLN A 258 6.65 -4.98 2.39
N ALA A 259 7.49 -5.60 3.22
CA ALA A 259 7.25 -6.95 3.72
C ALA A 259 5.96 -7.03 4.57
N MET A 260 5.72 -6.05 5.45
CA MET A 260 4.50 -5.97 6.25
C MET A 260 3.26 -5.74 5.38
N LEU A 261 3.36 -4.94 4.31
CA LEU A 261 2.28 -4.73 3.35
C LEU A 261 1.84 -6.03 2.67
N THR A 262 2.73 -6.98 2.42
CA THR A 262 2.33 -8.28 1.85
C THR A 262 1.39 -9.07 2.77
N LEU A 263 1.34 -8.75 4.06
CA LEU A 263 0.47 -9.40 5.04
C LEU A 263 -0.93 -8.77 5.07
N ILE A 264 -1.02 -7.44 5.00
CA ILE A 264 -2.27 -6.68 5.16
C ILE A 264 -2.89 -6.22 3.82
N ALA A 265 -2.09 -6.05 2.78
CA ALA A 265 -2.51 -5.63 1.45
C ALA A 265 -1.84 -6.49 0.35
N PRO A 266 -2.12 -7.80 0.28
CA PRO A 266 -1.44 -8.73 -0.64
C PRO A 266 -1.90 -8.60 -2.10
N THR A 267 -2.60 -7.52 -2.42
CA THR A 267 -3.09 -7.20 -3.77
C THR A 267 -2.35 -5.99 -4.33
N LEU A 268 -2.53 -5.71 -5.62
CA LEU A 268 -1.97 -4.51 -6.25
C LEU A 268 -2.68 -3.21 -5.85
N ASN A 269 -3.66 -3.28 -4.94
CA ASN A 269 -4.49 -2.15 -4.54
C ASN A 269 -4.20 -1.78 -3.07
N TYR A 270 -3.49 -0.69 -2.87
CA TYR A 270 -3.06 -0.16 -1.59
C TYR A 270 -4.07 0.86 -1.06
N GLN A 271 -5.07 0.38 -0.32
CA GLN A 271 -6.12 1.23 0.25
C GLN A 271 -5.60 2.05 1.44
N ALA A 272 -6.19 3.23 1.65
CA ALA A 272 -5.85 4.08 2.80
C ALA A 272 -6.08 3.38 4.15
N GLY A 273 -7.09 2.51 4.23
CA GLY A 273 -7.37 1.70 5.43
C GLY A 273 -6.25 0.72 5.75
N ASP A 274 -5.73 0.03 4.73
CA ASP A 274 -4.66 -0.94 4.91
C ASP A 274 -3.35 -0.24 5.31
N MET A 275 -3.01 0.86 4.62
CA MET A 275 -1.82 1.66 4.94
C MET A 275 -1.84 2.21 6.36
N ALA A 276 -3.02 2.57 6.86
CA ALA A 276 -3.22 3.06 8.22
C ALA A 276 -2.86 2.03 9.30
N LEU A 277 -2.91 0.73 8.97
CA LEU A 277 -2.65 -0.38 9.89
C LEU A 277 -1.17 -0.77 10.00
N LEU A 278 -0.29 -0.23 9.14
CA LEU A 278 1.15 -0.50 9.22
C LEU A 278 1.69 -0.16 10.62
N PRO A 279 2.43 -1.07 11.27
CA PRO A 279 3.03 -0.80 12.57
C PRO A 279 4.32 0.01 12.41
N TYR A 280 4.38 1.18 13.00
CA TYR A 280 5.58 2.00 13.08
C TYR A 280 6.29 1.76 14.42
N ILE A 281 7.56 1.44 14.35
CA ILE A 281 8.41 1.26 15.53
C ILE A 281 9.34 2.47 15.61
N THR A 282 9.19 3.24 16.65
CA THR A 282 10.03 4.41 16.90
C THR A 282 11.44 4.00 17.31
N SER A 283 12.43 4.65 16.73
CA SER A 283 13.83 4.54 17.13
C SER A 283 14.19 5.61 18.18
N SER A 284 15.42 5.57 18.70
CA SER A 284 15.94 6.64 19.56
C SER A 284 16.02 7.97 18.80
N SER A 285 15.96 9.10 19.52
CA SER A 285 15.96 10.45 18.93
C SER A 285 17.14 10.65 17.97
N ASN A 286 18.34 10.25 18.36
CA ASN A 286 19.55 10.39 17.54
C ASN A 286 19.47 9.61 16.22
N ILE A 287 18.90 8.40 16.24
CA ILE A 287 18.69 7.58 15.04
C ILE A 287 17.64 8.25 14.14
N ASN A 288 16.55 8.75 14.71
CA ASN A 288 15.49 9.41 13.94
C ASN A 288 16.00 10.70 13.28
N GLU A 289 16.76 11.54 13.97
CA GLU A 289 17.39 12.74 13.39
C GLU A 289 18.28 12.41 12.20
N ARG A 290 19.06 11.33 12.30
CA ARG A 290 19.90 10.88 11.18
C ARG A 290 19.05 10.36 10.01
N ILE A 291 17.99 9.60 10.28
CA ILE A 291 17.06 9.12 9.26
C ILE A 291 16.36 10.31 8.59
N ASP A 292 15.91 11.29 9.35
CA ASP A 292 15.25 12.49 8.84
C ASP A 292 16.19 13.26 7.88
N SER A 293 17.44 13.49 8.29
CA SER A 293 18.44 14.15 7.44
C SER A 293 18.72 13.39 6.14
N LEU A 294 18.90 12.06 6.20
CA LEU A 294 19.12 11.23 5.01
C LEU A 294 17.91 11.21 4.09
N THR A 295 16.71 11.25 4.66
CA THR A 295 15.46 11.25 3.88
C THR A 295 15.25 12.59 3.19
N ASP A 296 15.59 13.69 3.85
CA ASP A 296 15.58 15.03 3.26
C ASP A 296 16.51 15.11 2.04
N CYS A 297 17.74 14.60 2.16
CA CYS A 297 18.64 14.46 1.02
C CYS A 297 18.04 13.62 -0.13
N ASN A 298 17.36 12.50 0.18
CA ASN A 298 16.71 11.68 -0.83
C ASN A 298 15.55 12.40 -1.53
N ILE A 299 14.81 13.23 -0.79
CA ILE A 299 13.75 14.09 -1.35
C ILE A 299 14.38 15.09 -2.32
N ASP A 300 15.47 15.75 -1.94
CA ASP A 300 16.16 16.73 -2.78
C ASP A 300 16.71 16.08 -4.04
N PHE A 301 17.36 14.92 -3.94
CA PHE A 301 17.81 14.17 -5.12
C PHE A 301 16.65 13.77 -6.04
N SER A 302 15.54 13.31 -5.47
CA SER A 302 14.37 12.92 -6.26
C SER A 302 13.68 14.13 -6.91
N LYS A 303 13.65 15.29 -6.25
CA LYS A 303 13.19 16.57 -6.83
C LYS A 303 14.11 16.99 -7.97
N ALA A 304 15.42 17.01 -7.75
CA ALA A 304 16.38 17.38 -8.78
C ALA A 304 16.29 16.50 -10.03
N ASP A 305 16.12 15.17 -9.83
CA ASP A 305 15.89 14.24 -10.94
C ASP A 305 14.57 14.52 -11.67
N TRP A 306 13.49 14.78 -10.93
CA TRP A 306 12.19 15.14 -11.51
C TRP A 306 12.27 16.46 -12.30
N ASP A 307 12.91 17.49 -11.74
CA ASP A 307 13.04 18.81 -12.32
C ASP A 307 14.03 18.85 -13.49
N SER A 308 14.78 17.78 -13.73
CA SER A 308 15.59 17.60 -14.94
C SER A 308 14.75 17.21 -16.17
N GLN A 309 13.47 16.92 -15.99
CA GLN A 309 12.54 16.47 -17.03
C GLN A 309 11.52 17.56 -17.34
N GLU A 310 11.15 17.71 -18.61
CA GLU A 310 10.17 18.70 -19.11
C GLU A 310 8.75 18.47 -18.56
N THR A 311 8.50 17.36 -17.90
CA THR A 311 7.24 17.07 -17.21
C THR A 311 7.12 17.82 -15.89
N SER A 312 8.21 18.37 -15.33
CA SER A 312 8.18 19.23 -14.16
C SER A 312 7.93 20.69 -14.55
N TRP A 313 7.10 21.40 -13.76
CA TRP A 313 6.97 22.87 -13.92
C TRP A 313 8.17 23.66 -13.39
N ASP A 314 9.05 23.01 -12.60
CA ASP A 314 10.32 23.59 -12.16
C ASP A 314 11.48 23.27 -13.11
N PHE A 315 11.21 22.63 -14.26
CA PHE A 315 12.19 22.34 -15.28
C PHE A 315 12.85 23.64 -15.79
N LYS A 316 14.15 23.69 -15.77
CA LYS A 316 14.96 24.82 -16.24
C LYS A 316 15.77 24.49 -17.48
N ARG A 317 16.39 23.33 -17.46
CA ARG A 317 17.20 22.83 -18.59
C ARG A 317 17.51 21.34 -18.37
N ASN A 318 17.77 20.65 -19.49
CA ASN A 318 18.27 19.29 -19.41
C ASN A 318 19.70 19.31 -18.85
N PRO A 319 20.01 18.51 -17.83
CA PRO A 319 21.35 18.46 -17.19
C PRO A 319 22.45 17.96 -18.13
N LEU A 320 22.10 17.34 -19.26
CA LEU A 320 23.05 16.86 -20.28
C LEU A 320 23.39 17.92 -21.34
N ILE A 321 22.76 19.10 -21.29
CA ILE A 321 23.00 20.27 -22.17
C ILE A 321 23.43 21.43 -21.23
#